data_618d65014928539841e326dc27fa76bd
#
_entry.id   618d65014928539841e326dc27fa76bd
#
_cell.length_a   1.000
_cell.length_b   1.000
_cell.length_c   1.000
_cell.angle_alpha   90.00
_cell.angle_beta   90.00
_cell.angle_gamma   90.00
#
_symmetry.space_group_name_H-M   'P 1'
#
loop_
_entity.id
_entity.type
_entity.pdbx_description
1 polymer ?
#
loop_
_entity_poly.entity_id
_entity_poly.type
_entity_poly.pdbx_seq_one_letter_code
_entity_poly.pdbx_strand_id
1 'polypeptide(L)'
;KQGRLEEFLNQPVQVRDFSKVNFKVINDYVKSIREDRLDGYYGGVHPSERKEFSEHIALKKFPDPKTVVISMSQHLGAPANPIVQVGDTVKVGQKIGEAAGFISAPVHSSVSGTVVAVEPRMHGTRGSEVMAVVIESDGKNTLHESVQPHGDLDKLTPDEIIDIIREAG
;
A
#
# COMPACT_ATOMS: atom_id res chain seq x y z
N LYS A 1 -34.15 -0.69 12.92
CA LYS A 1 -33.18 -0.52 11.81
C LYS A 1 -32.58 -1.87 11.34
N GLN A 2 -32.26 -2.81 12.24
CA GLN A 2 -31.74 -4.14 11.89
C GLN A 2 -32.75 -5.01 11.11
N GLY A 3 -34.04 -4.97 11.47
CA GLY A 3 -35.06 -5.77 10.80
C GLY A 3 -35.24 -5.48 9.29
N ARG A 4 -35.01 -4.22 8.85
CA ARG A 4 -35.05 -3.85 7.44
C ARG A 4 -33.86 -4.39 6.62
N LEU A 5 -32.71 -4.56 7.26
CA LEU A 5 -31.54 -5.15 6.61
C LEU A 5 -31.71 -6.66 6.40
N GLU A 6 -32.27 -7.35 7.39
CA GLU A 6 -32.57 -8.77 7.30
C GLU A 6 -33.66 -9.07 6.25
N GLU A 7 -34.66 -8.19 6.17
CA GLU A 7 -35.72 -8.29 5.13
C GLU A 7 -35.15 -8.05 3.72
N PHE A 8 -34.18 -7.14 3.59
CA PHE A 8 -33.48 -6.89 2.32
C PHE A 8 -32.55 -8.05 1.94
N LEU A 9 -31.78 -8.59 2.90
CA LEU A 9 -30.83 -9.68 2.67
C LEU A 9 -31.52 -11.03 2.39
N ASN A 10 -32.75 -11.22 2.89
CA ASN A 10 -33.53 -12.42 2.66
C ASN A 10 -34.36 -12.39 1.36
N GLN A 11 -34.38 -11.28 0.62
CA GLN A 11 -35.02 -11.26 -0.71
C GLN A 11 -34.09 -11.94 -1.72
N PRO A 12 -34.61 -12.87 -2.55
CA PRO A 12 -33.82 -13.53 -3.58
C PRO A 12 -33.43 -12.53 -4.66
N VAL A 13 -32.23 -11.96 -4.51
CA VAL A 13 -31.63 -11.03 -5.49
C VAL A 13 -31.00 -11.85 -6.61
N GLN A 14 -31.60 -11.84 -7.79
CA GLN A 14 -30.94 -12.33 -9.01
C GLN A 14 -29.91 -11.28 -9.44
N VAL A 15 -28.64 -11.51 -9.06
CA VAL A 15 -27.52 -10.56 -9.21
C VAL A 15 -27.25 -10.12 -10.66
N ARG A 16 -27.86 -10.75 -11.66
CA ARG A 16 -27.69 -10.42 -13.09
C ARG A 16 -28.85 -9.65 -13.75
N ASP A 17 -29.97 -9.49 -13.07
CA ASP A 17 -31.14 -8.78 -13.60
C ASP A 17 -31.47 -7.57 -12.74
N PHE A 18 -30.81 -6.45 -13.06
CA PHE A 18 -31.01 -5.17 -12.38
C PHE A 18 -32.40 -4.57 -12.59
N SER A 19 -33.22 -5.08 -13.54
CA SER A 19 -34.59 -4.61 -13.77
C SER A 19 -35.53 -4.88 -12.59
N LYS A 20 -35.16 -5.84 -11.73
CA LYS A 20 -35.91 -6.22 -10.52
C LYS A 20 -35.38 -5.57 -9.24
N VAL A 21 -34.30 -4.80 -9.33
CA VAL A 21 -33.74 -4.11 -8.18
C VAL A 21 -34.56 -2.86 -7.85
N ASN A 22 -35.14 -2.83 -6.68
CA ASN A 22 -35.87 -1.65 -6.22
C ASN A 22 -34.87 -0.56 -5.73
N PHE A 23 -34.36 0.23 -6.67
CA PHE A 23 -33.46 1.32 -6.40
C PHE A 23 -34.02 2.36 -5.42
N LYS A 24 -35.34 2.49 -5.29
CA LYS A 24 -35.96 3.37 -4.32
C LYS A 24 -35.68 2.90 -2.90
N VAL A 25 -35.81 1.61 -2.63
CA VAL A 25 -35.51 1.02 -1.30
C VAL A 25 -34.05 1.20 -0.95
N ILE A 26 -33.16 1.00 -1.93
CA ILE A 26 -31.71 1.23 -1.74
C ILE A 26 -31.45 2.70 -1.43
N ASN A 27 -32.03 3.62 -2.19
CA ASN A 27 -31.85 5.06 -1.98
C ASN A 27 -32.43 5.53 -0.65
N ASP A 28 -33.60 5.02 -0.24
CA ASP A 28 -34.20 5.37 1.06
C ASP A 28 -33.36 4.83 2.22
N TYR A 29 -32.79 3.63 2.07
CA TYR A 29 -31.84 3.08 3.04
C TYR A 29 -30.54 3.90 3.13
N VAL A 30 -29.95 4.25 1.98
CA VAL A 30 -28.78 5.11 1.89
C VAL A 30 -29.04 6.49 2.51
N LYS A 31 -30.24 7.09 2.26
CA LYS A 31 -30.66 8.33 2.91
C LYS A 31 -30.76 8.20 4.42
N SER A 32 -31.35 7.11 4.92
CA SER A 32 -31.48 6.90 6.37
C SER A 32 -30.14 6.76 7.10
N ILE A 33 -29.13 6.22 6.42
CA ILE A 33 -27.75 6.17 6.94
C ILE A 33 -27.11 7.56 6.91
N ARG A 34 -27.42 8.38 5.89
CA ARG A 34 -26.88 9.74 5.72
C ARG A 34 -27.40 10.72 6.77
N GLU A 35 -28.67 10.63 7.13
CA GLU A 35 -29.27 11.53 8.13
C GLU A 35 -28.63 11.35 9.52
N ASP A 36 -28.03 10.19 9.77
CA ASP A 36 -27.32 9.91 11.03
C ASP A 36 -25.82 10.27 10.98
N ARG A 37 -25.30 10.74 9.82
CA ARG A 37 -23.88 11.09 9.65
C ARG A 37 -23.71 12.42 8.93
N LEU A 38 -23.18 13.41 9.66
CA LEU A 38 -22.97 14.79 9.18
C LEU A 38 -21.73 15.00 8.30
N ASP A 39 -20.96 13.98 8.00
CA ASP A 39 -19.58 14.11 7.50
C ASP A 39 -19.42 14.03 5.98
N GLY A 40 -20.49 14.21 5.22
CA GLY A 40 -20.37 14.51 3.78
C GLY A 40 -19.83 13.40 2.84
N TYR A 41 -19.59 12.19 3.31
CA TYR A 41 -19.17 11.07 2.47
C TYR A 41 -20.37 10.45 1.76
N TYR A 42 -20.37 10.49 0.42
CA TYR A 42 -21.47 10.05 -0.43
C TYR A 42 -21.16 8.69 -1.07
N GLY A 43 -21.82 7.63 -0.58
CA GLY A 43 -21.79 6.27 -1.17
C GLY A 43 -20.81 5.30 -0.49
N GLY A 44 -20.94 4.02 -0.77
CA GLY A 44 -20.11 2.94 -0.26
C GLY A 44 -20.59 2.30 1.04
N VAL A 45 -19.90 1.25 1.45
CA VAL A 45 -20.10 0.55 2.72
C VAL A 45 -19.17 1.19 3.76
N HIS A 46 -19.74 1.65 4.87
CA HIS A 46 -18.98 2.23 5.99
C HIS A 46 -19.01 1.26 7.18
N PRO A 47 -18.09 0.28 7.25
CA PRO A 47 -17.98 -0.57 8.42
C PRO A 47 -17.56 0.24 9.64
N SER A 48 -17.93 -0.21 10.83
CA SER A 48 -17.43 0.40 12.07
C SER A 48 -15.91 0.34 12.09
N GLU A 49 -15.25 1.46 12.30
CA GLU A 49 -13.79 1.55 12.33
C GLU A 49 -13.18 0.92 13.59
N ARG A 50 -13.99 0.76 14.65
CA ARG A 50 -13.60 0.20 15.95
C ARG A 50 -12.33 0.83 16.54
N LYS A 51 -12.12 2.11 16.26
CA LYS A 51 -10.96 2.87 16.76
C LYS A 51 -10.98 3.03 18.28
N GLU A 52 -12.13 2.88 18.91
CA GLU A 52 -12.32 2.94 20.35
C GLU A 52 -11.38 2.03 21.14
N PHE A 53 -10.88 0.95 20.49
CA PHE A 53 -9.92 0.03 21.12
C PHE A 53 -8.47 0.56 21.13
N SER A 54 -8.15 1.54 20.29
CA SER A 54 -6.75 1.97 20.08
C SER A 54 -6.54 3.48 20.07
N GLU A 55 -7.60 4.31 19.92
CA GLU A 55 -7.47 5.76 19.76
C GLU A 55 -6.81 6.47 20.96
N HIS A 56 -6.93 5.88 22.17
CA HIS A 56 -6.31 6.42 23.38
C HIS A 56 -4.98 5.76 23.74
N ILE A 57 -4.49 4.81 22.90
CA ILE A 57 -3.23 4.13 23.15
C ILE A 57 -2.10 4.94 22.53
N ALA A 58 -1.09 5.28 23.33
CA ALA A 58 0.09 5.96 22.84
C ALA A 58 0.82 5.10 21.78
N LEU A 59 1.33 5.75 20.73
CA LEU A 59 2.13 5.09 19.70
C LEU A 59 3.35 4.41 20.34
N LYS A 60 3.54 3.14 20.03
CA LYS A 60 4.71 2.38 20.48
C LYS A 60 5.67 2.19 19.32
N LYS A 61 6.95 2.45 19.54
CA LYS A 61 7.99 2.11 18.57
C LYS A 61 8.06 0.59 18.44
N PHE A 62 7.94 0.10 17.20
CA PHE A 62 8.20 -1.30 16.90
C PHE A 62 9.71 -1.56 16.99
N PRO A 63 10.17 -2.70 17.55
CA PRO A 63 11.58 -3.03 17.55
C PRO A 63 12.08 -3.23 16.11
N ASP A 64 13.31 -2.77 15.86
CA ASP A 64 13.89 -2.87 14.52
C ASP A 64 14.01 -4.36 14.12
N PRO A 65 13.51 -4.73 12.94
CA PRO A 65 13.53 -6.13 12.50
C PRO A 65 14.95 -6.58 12.18
N LYS A 66 15.27 -7.84 12.53
CA LYS A 66 16.57 -8.44 12.15
C LYS A 66 16.64 -8.78 10.66
N THR A 67 15.50 -9.09 10.06
CA THR A 67 15.39 -9.47 8.65
C THR A 67 14.19 -8.79 8.05
N VAL A 68 14.32 -8.26 6.85
CA VAL A 68 13.23 -7.71 6.05
C VAL A 68 13.13 -8.44 4.72
N VAL A 69 11.91 -8.57 4.20
CA VAL A 69 11.62 -9.13 2.88
C VAL A 69 10.96 -8.04 2.06
N ILE A 70 11.66 -7.55 1.06
CA ILE A 70 11.21 -6.43 0.22
C ILE A 70 10.75 -7.00 -1.12
N SER A 71 9.43 -6.95 -1.36
CA SER A 71 8.83 -7.40 -2.61
C SER A 71 9.20 -6.48 -3.75
N MET A 72 9.50 -7.03 -4.92
CA MET A 72 9.68 -6.28 -6.17
C MET A 72 8.36 -5.85 -6.81
N SER A 73 7.22 -6.23 -6.24
CA SER A 73 5.88 -5.88 -6.72
C SER A 73 5.11 -5.10 -5.64
N GLN A 74 5.47 -3.84 -5.43
CA GLN A 74 4.85 -2.95 -4.44
C GLN A 74 3.90 -1.91 -5.09
N HIS A 75 3.85 -1.86 -6.41
CA HIS A 75 3.11 -0.88 -7.20
C HIS A 75 2.25 -1.58 -8.27
N LEU A 76 1.42 -0.83 -8.98
CA LEU A 76 0.70 -1.31 -10.15
C LEU A 76 1.67 -1.51 -11.33
N GLY A 77 1.31 -2.43 -12.24
CA GLY A 77 2.08 -2.71 -13.45
C GLY A 77 3.13 -3.79 -13.30
N ALA A 78 4.21 -3.68 -14.05
CA ALA A 78 5.27 -4.68 -14.08
C ALA A 78 6.08 -4.65 -12.78
N PRO A 79 6.35 -5.80 -12.13
CA PRO A 79 7.25 -5.86 -10.98
C PRO A 79 8.62 -5.28 -11.33
N ALA A 80 9.28 -4.64 -10.38
CA ALA A 80 10.65 -4.17 -10.55
C ALA A 80 11.62 -5.37 -10.73
N ASN A 81 12.71 -5.13 -11.46
CA ASN A 81 13.79 -6.12 -11.59
C ASN A 81 14.81 -5.90 -10.46
N PRO A 82 15.16 -6.94 -9.67
CA PRO A 82 16.24 -6.82 -8.69
C PRO A 82 17.55 -6.43 -9.38
N ILE A 83 18.27 -5.47 -8.82
CA ILE A 83 19.59 -5.02 -9.29
C ILE A 83 20.70 -5.34 -8.30
N VAL A 84 20.37 -6.05 -7.23
CA VAL A 84 21.30 -6.52 -6.20
C VAL A 84 21.34 -8.04 -6.17
N GLN A 85 22.41 -8.60 -5.63
CA GLN A 85 22.62 -10.03 -5.51
C GLN A 85 22.97 -10.42 -4.07
N VAL A 86 22.91 -11.71 -3.79
CA VAL A 86 23.27 -12.25 -2.47
C VAL A 86 24.71 -11.90 -2.12
N GLY A 87 24.91 -11.37 -0.93
CA GLY A 87 26.21 -10.90 -0.43
C GLY A 87 26.41 -9.39 -0.56
N ASP A 88 25.61 -8.68 -1.36
CA ASP A 88 25.71 -7.23 -1.47
C ASP A 88 25.37 -6.54 -0.15
N THR A 89 26.11 -5.48 0.18
CA THR A 89 25.77 -4.59 1.29
C THR A 89 24.93 -3.44 0.75
N VAL A 90 23.79 -3.19 1.41
CA VAL A 90 22.86 -2.12 1.03
C VAL A 90 22.64 -1.14 2.18
N LYS A 91 22.21 0.06 1.84
CA LYS A 91 21.91 1.14 2.77
C LYS A 91 20.43 1.55 2.67
N VAL A 92 19.91 2.22 3.69
CA VAL A 92 18.53 2.75 3.69
C VAL A 92 18.35 3.73 2.54
N GLY A 93 17.29 3.56 1.75
CA GLY A 93 17.00 4.39 0.57
C GLY A 93 17.81 4.03 -0.67
N GLN A 94 18.70 3.04 -0.61
CA GLN A 94 19.42 2.56 -1.79
C GLN A 94 18.44 1.81 -2.72
N LYS A 95 18.49 2.12 -4.01
CA LYS A 95 17.72 1.40 -5.03
C LYS A 95 18.22 -0.05 -5.10
N ILE A 96 17.29 -1.00 -4.96
CA ILE A 96 17.54 -2.44 -5.01
C ILE A 96 16.72 -3.13 -6.11
N GLY A 97 15.76 -2.42 -6.70
CA GLY A 97 14.97 -2.85 -7.83
C GLY A 97 14.79 -1.74 -8.84
N GLU A 98 14.98 -2.04 -10.13
CA GLU A 98 14.80 -1.09 -11.22
C GLU A 98 13.42 -1.29 -11.85
N ALA A 99 12.76 -0.21 -12.25
CA ALA A 99 11.48 -0.25 -12.95
C ALA A 99 11.59 -1.08 -14.24
N ALA A 100 10.66 -2.01 -14.45
CA ALA A 100 10.69 -2.96 -15.56
C ALA A 100 9.83 -2.58 -16.77
N GLY A 101 9.16 -1.42 -16.73
CA GLY A 101 8.28 -0.99 -17.82
C GLY A 101 7.72 0.41 -17.63
N PHE A 102 6.84 0.81 -18.55
CA PHE A 102 6.23 2.15 -18.50
C PHE A 102 5.38 2.38 -17.24
N ILE A 103 4.61 1.35 -16.84
CA ILE A 103 3.90 1.33 -15.55
C ILE A 103 4.70 0.41 -14.63
N SER A 104 5.63 0.98 -13.92
CA SER A 104 6.52 0.34 -12.94
C SER A 104 7.22 1.44 -12.14
N ALA A 105 7.75 1.10 -10.97
CA ALA A 105 8.51 2.02 -10.13
C ALA A 105 9.75 1.32 -9.55
N PRO A 106 10.83 2.06 -9.25
CA PRO A 106 11.97 1.54 -8.52
C PRO A 106 11.57 1.08 -7.11
N VAL A 107 12.34 0.16 -6.56
CA VAL A 107 12.18 -0.34 -5.20
C VAL A 107 13.45 -0.08 -4.42
N HIS A 108 13.30 0.46 -3.20
CA HIS A 108 14.42 0.87 -2.35
C HIS A 108 14.50 0.04 -1.08
N SER A 109 15.70 -0.06 -0.51
CA SER A 109 15.90 -0.72 0.77
C SER A 109 15.39 0.12 1.93
N SER A 110 14.64 -0.50 2.84
CA SER A 110 14.15 0.13 4.06
C SER A 110 15.12 0.02 5.25
N VAL A 111 16.17 -0.78 5.12
CA VAL A 111 17.19 -0.99 6.16
C VAL A 111 18.59 -0.96 5.56
N SER A 112 19.63 -0.76 6.40
CA SER A 112 21.00 -1.09 6.03
C SER A 112 21.33 -2.51 6.47
N GLY A 113 22.17 -3.20 5.67
CA GLY A 113 22.54 -4.59 5.97
C GLY A 113 23.04 -5.35 4.75
N THR A 114 22.93 -6.68 4.80
CA THR A 114 23.43 -7.57 3.76
C THR A 114 22.28 -8.30 3.09
N VAL A 115 22.29 -8.38 1.77
CA VAL A 115 21.35 -9.18 0.98
C VAL A 115 21.66 -10.66 1.20
N VAL A 116 20.72 -11.39 1.78
CA VAL A 116 20.90 -12.83 2.09
C VAL A 116 20.15 -13.74 1.12
N ALA A 117 19.14 -13.23 0.41
CA ALA A 117 18.46 -13.96 -0.65
C ALA A 117 17.82 -13.00 -1.67
N VAL A 118 17.74 -13.45 -2.93
CA VAL A 118 16.94 -12.84 -4.00
C VAL A 118 16.14 -13.99 -4.61
N GLU A 119 14.88 -14.12 -4.22
CA GLU A 119 14.08 -15.31 -4.53
C GLU A 119 12.59 -15.02 -4.54
N PRO A 120 11.75 -15.89 -5.15
CA PRO A 120 10.30 -15.77 -5.04
C PRO A 120 9.84 -15.94 -3.59
N ARG A 121 8.94 -15.06 -3.16
CA ARG A 121 8.26 -15.11 -1.86
C ARG A 121 6.77 -14.89 -2.02
N MET A 122 5.98 -15.49 -1.15
CA MET A 122 4.54 -15.33 -1.13
C MET A 122 4.17 -13.85 -0.91
N HIS A 123 3.42 -13.30 -1.86
CA HIS A 123 2.91 -11.93 -1.73
C HIS A 123 1.62 -11.91 -0.92
N GLY A 124 1.60 -11.13 0.15
CA GLY A 124 0.54 -11.15 1.15
C GLY A 124 -0.88 -10.86 0.62
N THR A 125 -1.01 -10.09 -0.46
CA THR A 125 -2.32 -9.72 -1.02
C THR A 125 -2.67 -10.42 -2.33
N ARG A 126 -1.68 -10.91 -3.08
CA ARG A 126 -1.92 -11.52 -4.40
C ARG A 126 -2.14 -13.03 -4.34
N GLY A 127 -1.75 -13.68 -3.25
CA GLY A 127 -1.84 -15.14 -3.11
C GLY A 127 -0.93 -15.91 -4.09
N SER A 128 0.05 -15.24 -4.68
CA SER A 128 1.05 -15.80 -5.60
C SER A 128 2.44 -15.40 -5.17
N GLU A 129 3.45 -16.15 -5.63
CA GLU A 129 4.84 -15.78 -5.39
C GLU A 129 5.27 -14.64 -6.31
N VAL A 130 6.07 -13.73 -5.76
CA VAL A 130 6.73 -12.64 -6.49
C VAL A 130 8.18 -12.56 -6.05
N MET A 131 9.03 -12.08 -6.96
CA MET A 131 10.45 -11.85 -6.64
C MET A 131 10.58 -10.88 -5.46
N ALA A 132 11.44 -11.21 -4.52
CA ALA A 132 11.73 -10.41 -3.34
C ALA A 132 13.22 -10.43 -3.01
N VAL A 133 13.68 -9.35 -2.40
CA VAL A 133 15.04 -9.21 -1.84
C VAL A 133 14.93 -9.36 -0.32
N VAL A 134 15.69 -10.29 0.22
CA VAL A 134 15.77 -10.53 1.68
C VAL A 134 17.06 -9.92 2.20
N ILE A 135 16.93 -9.05 3.20
CA ILE A 135 18.06 -8.32 3.77
C ILE A 135 18.14 -8.61 5.26
N GLU A 136 19.31 -9.02 5.72
CA GLU A 136 19.63 -9.09 7.14
C GLU A 136 20.13 -7.72 7.59
N SER A 137 19.36 -7.09 8.49
CA SER A 137 19.65 -5.74 8.97
C SER A 137 20.87 -5.73 9.89
N ASP A 138 21.74 -4.75 9.71
CA ASP A 138 22.88 -4.47 10.62
C ASP A 138 22.48 -3.61 11.83
N GLY A 139 21.22 -3.16 11.89
CA GLY A 139 20.66 -2.33 12.95
C GLY A 139 21.19 -0.89 12.99
N LYS A 140 22.05 -0.48 12.03
CA LYS A 140 22.66 0.87 12.02
C LYS A 140 21.80 1.88 11.29
N ASN A 141 20.92 1.43 10.39
CA ASN A 141 20.06 2.30 9.57
C ASN A 141 20.86 3.38 8.81
N THR A 142 22.04 3.00 8.28
CA THR A 142 22.91 3.89 7.53
C THR A 142 22.23 4.34 6.24
N LEU A 143 22.07 5.65 6.03
CA LEU A 143 21.46 6.21 4.83
C LEU A 143 22.37 6.07 3.62
N HIS A 144 21.77 5.82 2.46
CA HIS A 144 22.48 5.86 1.18
C HIS A 144 22.75 7.31 0.77
N GLU A 145 23.84 7.54 0.04
CA GLU A 145 24.31 8.86 -0.37
C GLU A 145 23.32 9.59 -1.29
N SER A 146 22.45 8.85 -2.00
CA SER A 146 21.36 9.41 -2.82
C SER A 146 20.23 10.01 -2.01
N VAL A 147 20.11 9.68 -0.73
CA VAL A 147 19.06 10.21 0.15
C VAL A 147 19.51 11.59 0.64
N GLN A 148 19.29 12.59 -0.20
CA GLN A 148 19.64 13.99 0.09
C GLN A 148 18.43 14.90 -0.16
N PRO A 149 18.28 15.99 0.58
CA PRO A 149 17.30 17.02 0.25
C PRO A 149 17.57 17.61 -1.14
N HIS A 150 16.52 17.76 -1.94
CA HIS A 150 16.63 18.33 -3.29
C HIS A 150 16.76 19.86 -3.33
N GLY A 151 17.00 20.50 -2.19
CA GLY A 151 17.18 21.95 -2.09
C GLY A 151 15.87 22.73 -2.26
N ASP A 152 15.94 23.83 -2.98
CA ASP A 152 14.81 24.72 -3.23
C ASP A 152 13.98 24.20 -4.40
N LEU A 153 12.81 23.61 -4.09
CA LEU A 153 11.92 23.02 -5.08
C LEU A 153 11.37 24.05 -6.10
N ASP A 154 11.29 25.34 -5.72
CA ASP A 154 10.79 26.41 -6.61
C ASP A 154 11.76 26.71 -7.77
N LYS A 155 12.97 26.20 -7.69
CA LYS A 155 14.00 26.35 -8.74
C LYS A 155 14.06 25.18 -9.71
N LEU A 156 13.32 24.10 -9.43
CA LEU A 156 13.27 22.92 -10.29
C LEU A 156 12.29 23.10 -11.43
N THR A 157 12.66 22.57 -12.59
CA THR A 157 11.75 22.45 -13.71
C THR A 157 10.71 21.35 -13.47
N PRO A 158 9.54 21.35 -14.14
CA PRO A 158 8.57 20.28 -14.04
C PRO A 158 9.13 18.89 -14.36
N ASP A 159 10.04 18.78 -15.34
CA ASP A 159 10.67 17.52 -15.73
C ASP A 159 11.60 16.99 -14.63
N GLU A 160 12.40 17.85 -14.00
CA GLU A 160 13.24 17.46 -12.85
C GLU A 160 12.40 16.99 -11.68
N ILE A 161 11.25 17.62 -11.40
CA ILE A 161 10.33 17.17 -10.34
C ILE A 161 9.75 15.79 -10.67
N ILE A 162 9.36 15.56 -11.94
CA ILE A 162 8.86 14.26 -12.40
C ILE A 162 9.93 13.17 -12.24
N ASP A 163 11.18 13.48 -12.60
CA ASP A 163 12.27 12.52 -12.48
C ASP A 163 12.59 12.19 -11.01
N ILE A 164 12.55 13.17 -10.11
CA ILE A 164 12.69 12.97 -8.67
C ILE A 164 11.57 12.04 -8.14
N ILE A 165 10.31 12.29 -8.55
CA ILE A 165 9.17 11.47 -8.15
C ILE A 165 9.33 10.03 -8.67
N ARG A 166 9.73 9.87 -9.92
CA ARG A 166 9.98 8.54 -10.52
C ARG A 166 11.08 7.79 -9.80
N GLU A 167 12.18 8.47 -9.49
CA GLU A 167 13.31 7.84 -8.79
C GLU A 167 12.97 7.48 -7.34
N ALA A 168 12.07 8.20 -6.71
CA ALA A 168 11.63 7.90 -5.35
C ALA A 168 10.76 6.63 -5.24
N GLY A 169 10.12 6.20 -6.32
CA GLY A 169 9.34 4.95 -6.39
C GLY A 169 7.85 5.07 -6.10
#